data_7a2d9da9d226511226bf9b73587e18d0
#
_entry.id   7a2d9da9d226511226bf9b73587e18d0
#
_cell.length_a   1.000
_cell.length_b   1.000
_cell.length_c   1.000
_cell.angle_alpha   90.00
_cell.angle_beta   90.00
_cell.angle_gamma   90.00
#
_symmetry.space_group_name_H-M   'P 1'
#
loop_
_entity.id
_entity.type
_entity.pdbx_description
1 polymer ?
#
loop_
_entity_poly.entity_id
_entity_poly.type
_entity_poly.pdbx_seq_one_letter_code
_entity_poly.pdbx_strand_id
1 'polypeptide(L)'
;DNECGSTLENDECGVCGGDGIADGDCDCDGNVEDECGVCGGDGSSCGASATTLEIQNVDTESGTLDIYMTNSEPVGGFQFELFDITITGATSPSGFTVSTTSSMVLGFSLTGATIPVGEGVLTQISFSNIEGSEICFGTTSNNNVISDAGGSALDTDWGECYSVGGCASGIYDCNGVCDGPAVEDCSGE
;
A
#
# COMPACT_ATOMS: atom_id res chain seq x y z
N ASP A 1 -45.01 -5.56 -21.13
CA ASP A 1 -44.91 -5.28 -22.57
C ASP A 1 -44.00 -4.07 -22.72
N ASN A 2 -42.72 -4.30 -23.07
CA ASN A 2 -41.71 -3.25 -23.17
C ASN A 2 -41.68 -2.58 -24.57
N GLU A 3 -42.82 -2.53 -25.26
CA GLU A 3 -42.93 -1.80 -26.51
C GLU A 3 -43.63 -0.46 -26.29
N CYS A 4 -42.89 0.63 -26.54
CA CYS A 4 -43.44 1.95 -26.53
C CYS A 4 -44.48 2.06 -27.64
N GLY A 5 -45.79 2.21 -27.31
CA GLY A 5 -46.91 2.34 -28.26
C GLY A 5 -46.98 3.67 -29.00
N SER A 6 -45.91 4.46 -29.03
CA SER A 6 -45.81 5.78 -29.65
C SER A 6 -44.46 5.94 -30.37
N THR A 7 -44.19 7.13 -30.90
CA THR A 7 -42.88 7.49 -31.48
C THR A 7 -41.77 7.74 -30.46
N LEU A 8 -42.03 7.47 -29.17
CA LEU A 8 -41.03 7.57 -28.09
C LEU A 8 -40.19 6.32 -28.09
N GLU A 9 -38.89 6.48 -27.87
CA GLU A 9 -37.93 5.40 -27.68
C GLU A 9 -37.81 5.09 -26.19
N ASN A 10 -37.34 3.87 -25.86
CA ASN A 10 -36.98 3.53 -24.50
C ASN A 10 -35.69 4.26 -24.13
N ASP A 11 -35.63 4.81 -22.94
CA ASP A 11 -34.38 5.28 -22.35
C ASP A 11 -33.48 4.10 -21.92
N GLU A 12 -32.31 4.40 -21.41
CA GLU A 12 -31.32 3.41 -20.90
C GLU A 12 -31.88 2.57 -19.75
N CYS A 13 -32.92 3.03 -19.06
CA CYS A 13 -33.62 2.32 -17.99
C CYS A 13 -34.82 1.50 -18.50
N GLY A 14 -35.08 1.50 -19.82
CA GLY A 14 -36.19 0.79 -20.44
C GLY A 14 -37.55 1.49 -20.25
N VAL A 15 -37.58 2.76 -19.87
CA VAL A 15 -38.78 3.57 -19.70
C VAL A 15 -39.08 4.31 -21.00
N CYS A 16 -40.30 4.14 -21.53
CA CYS A 16 -40.69 4.80 -22.75
C CYS A 16 -40.77 6.32 -22.60
N GLY A 17 -39.87 7.05 -23.29
CA GLY A 17 -39.76 8.49 -23.22
C GLY A 17 -39.31 9.01 -21.86
N GLY A 18 -38.62 8.19 -21.11
CA GLY A 18 -37.96 8.59 -19.86
C GLY A 18 -36.73 9.45 -20.11
N ASP A 19 -36.23 10.06 -19.04
CA ASP A 19 -35.09 10.97 -19.06
C ASP A 19 -33.73 10.22 -18.83
N GLY A 20 -33.77 8.85 -18.71
CA GLY A 20 -32.61 8.03 -18.44
C GLY A 20 -32.18 8.05 -16.98
N ILE A 21 -30.87 7.78 -16.74
CA ILE A 21 -30.26 7.86 -15.42
C ILE A 21 -30.19 9.34 -15.01
N ALA A 22 -30.66 9.69 -13.82
CA ALA A 22 -30.69 11.07 -13.34
C ALA A 22 -29.27 11.62 -13.13
N ASP A 23 -29.07 12.91 -13.27
CA ASP A 23 -27.80 13.59 -13.04
C ASP A 23 -27.30 13.31 -11.60
N GLY A 24 -26.17 12.62 -11.47
CA GLY A 24 -25.56 12.25 -10.20
C GLY A 24 -25.82 10.81 -9.78
N ASP A 25 -26.75 10.11 -10.43
CA ASP A 25 -26.98 8.68 -10.22
C ASP A 25 -26.12 7.86 -11.18
N CYS A 26 -25.79 6.64 -10.80
CA CYS A 26 -24.95 5.74 -11.59
C CYS A 26 -25.75 4.58 -12.21
N ASP A 27 -27.00 4.40 -11.81
CA ASP A 27 -27.90 3.39 -12.37
C ASP A 27 -29.36 3.86 -12.38
N CYS A 28 -30.22 2.98 -12.88
CA CYS A 28 -31.67 3.24 -13.00
C CYS A 28 -32.45 3.11 -11.69
N ASP A 29 -31.82 2.62 -10.64
CA ASP A 29 -32.44 2.45 -9.32
C ASP A 29 -32.18 3.66 -8.41
N GLY A 30 -31.46 4.69 -8.90
CA GLY A 30 -31.17 5.93 -8.19
C GLY A 30 -30.01 5.77 -7.22
N ASN A 31 -29.13 4.82 -7.46
CA ASN A 31 -27.91 4.69 -6.71
C ASN A 31 -26.89 5.75 -7.15
N VAL A 32 -26.07 6.22 -6.21
CA VAL A 32 -24.92 7.09 -6.46
C VAL A 32 -23.63 6.29 -6.32
N GLU A 33 -22.60 6.71 -7.03
CA GLU A 33 -21.26 6.15 -6.81
C GLU A 33 -20.78 6.51 -5.41
N ASP A 34 -20.21 5.54 -4.71
CA ASP A 34 -19.46 5.82 -3.49
C ASP A 34 -18.13 6.51 -3.81
N GLU A 35 -17.37 6.89 -2.78
CA GLU A 35 -16.07 7.56 -2.95
C GLU A 35 -15.02 6.71 -3.69
N CYS A 36 -15.30 5.44 -3.98
CA CYS A 36 -14.47 4.54 -4.80
C CYS A 36 -14.96 4.36 -6.23
N GLY A 37 -16.06 5.04 -6.63
CA GLY A 37 -16.66 4.87 -7.93
C GLY A 37 -17.49 3.59 -8.08
N VAL A 38 -17.89 2.97 -6.98
CA VAL A 38 -18.77 1.79 -6.98
C VAL A 38 -20.22 2.26 -6.88
N CYS A 39 -21.02 1.96 -7.93
CA CYS A 39 -22.42 2.30 -7.96
C CYS A 39 -23.20 1.59 -6.84
N GLY A 40 -23.89 2.37 -5.98
CA GLY A 40 -24.60 1.85 -4.82
C GLY A 40 -23.72 1.27 -3.74
N GLY A 41 -22.40 1.55 -3.78
CA GLY A 41 -21.45 1.15 -2.76
C GLY A 41 -21.68 1.87 -1.44
N ASP A 42 -21.20 1.28 -0.37
CA ASP A 42 -21.25 1.83 1.00
C ASP A 42 -19.92 2.41 1.48
N GLY A 43 -18.95 2.59 0.57
CA GLY A 43 -17.60 3.03 0.88
C GLY A 43 -16.72 1.96 1.51
N SER A 44 -17.25 0.76 1.79
CA SER A 44 -16.46 -0.31 2.41
C SER A 44 -15.37 -0.85 1.51
N SER A 45 -15.50 -0.66 0.20
CA SER A 45 -14.48 -1.01 -0.79
C SER A 45 -13.40 0.05 -0.94
N CYS A 46 -13.59 1.27 -0.38
CA CYS A 46 -12.67 2.39 -0.50
C CYS A 46 -11.49 2.37 0.48
N GLY A 47 -11.44 1.48 1.40
CA GLY A 47 -10.59 1.71 2.55
C GLY A 47 -9.66 0.59 2.98
N ALA A 48 -9.61 -0.50 2.25
CA ALA A 48 -8.64 -1.53 2.54
C ALA A 48 -7.89 -1.88 1.26
N SER A 49 -6.73 -1.27 1.03
CA SER A 49 -5.77 -1.84 0.10
C SER A 49 -5.65 -3.32 0.42
N ALA A 50 -5.76 -4.19 -0.62
CA ALA A 50 -5.67 -5.63 -0.45
C ALA A 50 -4.35 -6.03 0.21
N THR A 51 -3.37 -5.14 0.17
CA THR A 51 -2.05 -5.31 0.75
C THR A 51 -1.54 -3.98 1.30
N THR A 52 -0.94 -4.01 2.49
CA THR A 52 -0.19 -2.87 3.05
C THR A 52 1.23 -3.28 3.33
N LEU A 53 2.18 -2.38 3.08
CA LEU A 53 3.58 -2.56 3.44
C LEU A 53 4.04 -1.45 4.38
N GLU A 54 4.87 -1.81 5.34
CA GLU A 54 5.44 -0.88 6.31
C GLU A 54 6.94 -1.14 6.47
N ILE A 55 7.71 -0.07 6.68
CA ILE A 55 9.12 -0.15 7.05
C ILE A 55 9.19 -0.20 8.58
N GLN A 56 9.65 -1.32 9.11
CA GLN A 56 9.72 -1.57 10.55
C GLN A 56 11.12 -1.99 11.00
N ASN A 57 11.36 -1.97 12.30
CA ASN A 57 12.58 -2.51 12.93
C ASN A 57 13.88 -2.01 12.29
N VAL A 58 13.94 -0.71 11.95
CA VAL A 58 15.12 -0.12 11.34
C VAL A 58 16.26 -0.03 12.36
N ASP A 59 17.32 -0.75 12.12
CA ASP A 59 18.57 -0.70 12.87
C ASP A 59 19.66 -0.07 12.01
N THR A 60 19.99 1.17 12.30
CA THR A 60 20.97 1.94 11.55
C THR A 60 22.41 1.55 11.89
N GLU A 61 22.65 0.88 13.02
CA GLU A 61 23.99 0.40 13.41
C GLU A 61 24.36 -0.88 12.67
N SER A 62 23.41 -1.84 12.60
CA SER A 62 23.62 -3.09 11.87
C SER A 62 23.31 -2.96 10.37
N GLY A 63 22.62 -1.89 9.95
CA GLY A 63 22.19 -1.67 8.58
C GLY A 63 21.13 -2.68 8.15
N THR A 64 20.08 -2.86 8.96
CA THR A 64 18.96 -3.75 8.66
C THR A 64 17.62 -3.08 8.91
N LEU A 65 16.61 -3.48 8.14
CA LEU A 65 15.23 -3.12 8.36
C LEU A 65 14.32 -4.27 7.91
N ASP A 66 13.11 -4.31 8.43
CA ASP A 66 12.08 -5.26 8.03
C ASP A 66 11.04 -4.56 7.16
N ILE A 67 10.67 -5.20 6.05
CA ILE A 67 9.46 -4.86 5.31
C ILE A 67 8.36 -5.77 5.86
N TYR A 68 7.44 -5.15 6.59
CA TYR A 68 6.27 -5.83 7.14
C TYR A 68 5.11 -5.73 6.17
N MET A 69 4.37 -6.79 5.97
CA MET A 69 3.25 -6.86 5.04
C MET A 69 2.00 -7.40 5.74
N THR A 70 0.87 -6.78 5.47
CA THR A 70 -0.46 -7.33 5.73
C THR A 70 -1.15 -7.52 4.39
N ASN A 71 -1.67 -8.72 4.12
CA ASN A 71 -2.30 -9.03 2.84
C ASN A 71 -3.61 -9.80 3.04
N SER A 72 -4.65 -9.41 2.30
CA SER A 72 -5.95 -10.05 2.27
C SER A 72 -6.09 -11.10 1.15
N GLU A 73 -5.12 -11.14 0.24
CA GLU A 73 -5.03 -12.10 -0.85
C GLU A 73 -3.64 -12.77 -0.88
N PRO A 74 -3.53 -14.02 -1.39
CA PRO A 74 -2.23 -14.69 -1.51
C PRO A 74 -1.30 -13.93 -2.47
N VAL A 75 -0.08 -13.62 -2.02
CA VAL A 75 0.94 -12.92 -2.81
C VAL A 75 1.81 -13.91 -3.56
N GLY A 76 1.92 -13.74 -4.90
CA GLY A 76 2.72 -14.56 -5.80
C GLY A 76 4.05 -13.93 -6.19
N GLY A 77 4.18 -12.60 -6.05
CA GLY A 77 5.41 -11.86 -6.34
C GLY A 77 5.39 -10.46 -5.74
N PHE A 78 6.56 -9.89 -5.58
CA PHE A 78 6.71 -8.52 -5.10
C PHE A 78 7.92 -7.83 -5.73
N GLN A 79 7.78 -6.55 -5.98
CA GLN A 79 8.86 -5.67 -6.40
C GLN A 79 8.65 -4.31 -5.75
N PHE A 80 9.72 -3.73 -5.23
CA PHE A 80 9.67 -2.37 -4.69
C PHE A 80 11.04 -1.69 -4.71
N GLU A 81 11.01 -0.37 -4.73
CA GLU A 81 12.18 0.49 -4.54
C GLU A 81 12.20 1.07 -3.13
N LEU A 82 13.40 1.24 -2.59
CA LEU A 82 13.65 2.02 -1.38
C LEU A 82 14.63 3.13 -1.70
N PHE A 83 14.32 4.33 -1.21
CA PHE A 83 15.13 5.53 -1.37
C PHE A 83 15.89 5.87 -0.10
N ASP A 84 16.94 6.64 -0.28
CA ASP A 84 17.83 7.18 0.75
C ASP A 84 18.66 6.13 1.52
N ILE A 85 18.71 4.90 1.01
CA ILE A 85 19.64 3.85 1.43
C ILE A 85 20.23 3.12 0.24
N THR A 86 21.38 2.48 0.45
CA THR A 86 21.94 1.53 -0.53
C THR A 86 21.65 0.10 -0.05
N ILE A 87 20.77 -0.62 -0.76
CA ILE A 87 20.46 -2.03 -0.47
C ILE A 87 21.69 -2.88 -0.77
N THR A 88 22.08 -3.74 0.16
CA THR A 88 23.18 -4.70 0.03
C THR A 88 22.71 -6.15 -0.01
N GLY A 89 21.47 -6.43 0.40
CA GLY A 89 20.85 -7.74 0.37
C GLY A 89 19.43 -7.75 0.90
N ALA A 90 18.75 -8.88 0.70
CA ALA A 90 17.44 -9.13 1.25
C ALA A 90 17.24 -10.61 1.54
N THR A 91 16.44 -10.94 2.56
CA THR A 91 16.08 -12.34 2.87
C THR A 91 14.97 -12.82 1.94
N SER A 92 14.94 -14.13 1.70
CA SER A 92 13.89 -14.75 0.85
C SER A 92 12.81 -15.36 1.74
N PRO A 93 11.51 -15.02 1.49
CA PRO A 93 10.41 -15.81 2.02
C PRO A 93 10.46 -17.26 1.51
N SER A 94 9.85 -18.18 2.26
CA SER A 94 9.85 -19.60 1.88
C SER A 94 9.28 -19.83 0.48
N GLY A 95 10.04 -20.50 -0.37
CA GLY A 95 9.63 -20.81 -1.75
C GLY A 95 9.83 -19.66 -2.75
N PHE A 96 10.40 -18.54 -2.34
CA PHE A 96 10.72 -17.40 -3.19
C PHE A 96 12.21 -17.31 -3.49
N THR A 97 12.52 -16.72 -4.63
CA THR A 97 13.85 -16.22 -4.98
C THR A 97 13.81 -14.71 -4.89
N VAL A 98 14.75 -14.12 -4.15
CA VAL A 98 14.87 -12.66 -4.04
C VAL A 98 16.16 -12.20 -4.74
N SER A 99 16.04 -11.15 -5.52
CA SER A 99 17.12 -10.45 -6.20
C SER A 99 17.11 -8.98 -5.83
N THR A 100 18.27 -8.37 -5.65
CA THR A 100 18.38 -6.96 -5.26
C THR A 100 19.31 -6.20 -6.19
N THR A 101 19.03 -4.90 -6.35
CA THR A 101 19.98 -3.88 -6.80
C THR A 101 20.28 -2.94 -5.64
N SER A 102 20.99 -1.84 -5.89
CA SER A 102 21.27 -0.84 -4.84
C SER A 102 20.01 -0.13 -4.31
N SER A 103 18.90 -0.15 -5.04
CA SER A 103 17.65 0.54 -4.66
C SER A 103 16.40 -0.30 -4.81
N MET A 104 16.48 -1.49 -5.40
CA MET A 104 15.29 -2.30 -5.75
C MET A 104 15.40 -3.70 -5.19
N VAL A 105 14.25 -4.24 -4.79
CA VAL A 105 14.06 -5.63 -4.37
C VAL A 105 13.03 -6.27 -5.28
N LEU A 106 13.30 -7.47 -5.77
CA LEU A 106 12.39 -8.29 -6.57
C LEU A 106 12.31 -9.67 -5.96
N GLY A 107 11.10 -10.11 -5.60
CA GLY A 107 10.82 -11.45 -5.10
C GLY A 107 9.80 -12.17 -5.97
N PHE A 108 10.12 -13.40 -6.37
CA PHE A 108 9.24 -14.23 -7.19
C PHE A 108 9.42 -15.71 -6.89
N SER A 109 8.41 -16.51 -7.21
CA SER A 109 8.47 -17.96 -7.07
C SER A 109 8.50 -18.65 -8.44
N LEU A 110 9.50 -19.50 -8.67
CA LEU A 110 9.58 -20.35 -9.87
C LEU A 110 8.72 -21.62 -9.74
N THR A 111 8.28 -21.94 -8.54
CA THR A 111 7.51 -23.15 -8.24
C THR A 111 6.02 -22.88 -8.06
N GLY A 112 5.59 -21.63 -8.19
CA GLY A 112 4.22 -21.20 -7.92
C GLY A 112 3.87 -21.13 -6.42
N ALA A 113 4.88 -21.03 -5.54
CA ALA A 113 4.63 -20.77 -4.13
C ALA A 113 4.04 -19.36 -3.94
N THR A 114 3.14 -19.23 -2.98
CA THR A 114 2.54 -17.96 -2.58
C THR A 114 2.79 -17.69 -1.11
N ILE A 115 2.81 -16.41 -0.73
CA ILE A 115 2.71 -15.98 0.66
C ILE A 115 1.21 -16.00 1.01
N PRO A 116 0.81 -16.76 2.04
CA PRO A 116 -0.61 -16.85 2.40
C PRO A 116 -1.15 -15.53 2.94
N VAL A 117 -2.46 -15.40 2.92
CA VAL A 117 -3.18 -14.30 3.60
C VAL A 117 -2.75 -14.20 5.06
N GLY A 118 -2.50 -12.99 5.54
CA GLY A 118 -2.10 -12.73 6.91
C GLY A 118 -1.21 -11.50 7.05
N GLU A 119 -0.41 -11.52 8.09
CA GLU A 119 0.53 -10.44 8.41
C GLU A 119 1.88 -11.02 8.84
N GLY A 120 2.94 -10.29 8.56
CA GLY A 120 4.29 -10.66 8.97
C GLY A 120 5.39 -10.00 8.16
N VAL A 121 6.64 -10.34 8.49
CA VAL A 121 7.80 -9.84 7.76
C VAL A 121 7.85 -10.48 6.38
N LEU A 122 7.69 -9.67 5.35
CA LEU A 122 7.84 -10.08 3.95
C LEU A 122 9.31 -10.40 3.64
N THR A 123 10.19 -9.48 3.99
CA THR A 123 11.64 -9.61 3.77
C THR A 123 12.38 -8.69 4.74
N GLN A 124 13.54 -9.13 5.18
CA GLN A 124 14.49 -8.27 5.88
C GLN A 124 15.52 -7.76 4.87
N ILE A 125 15.73 -6.46 4.85
CA ILE A 125 16.67 -5.77 3.98
C ILE A 125 17.94 -5.51 4.76
N SER A 126 19.08 -5.79 4.14
CA SER A 126 20.38 -5.29 4.58
C SER A 126 20.75 -4.07 3.74
N PHE A 127 21.24 -3.02 4.37
CA PHE A 127 21.57 -1.77 3.69
C PHE A 127 22.84 -1.14 4.21
N SER A 128 23.38 -0.20 3.44
CA SER A 128 24.46 0.70 3.82
C SER A 128 24.12 2.11 3.34
N ASN A 129 24.87 3.09 3.81
CA ASN A 129 24.74 4.50 3.39
C ASN A 129 23.31 5.02 3.50
N ILE A 130 23.03 5.70 4.58
CA ILE A 130 21.79 6.48 4.70
C ILE A 130 22.11 7.87 4.16
N GLU A 131 21.43 8.30 3.09
CA GLU A 131 21.71 9.54 2.37
C GLU A 131 20.75 10.69 2.75
N GLY A 132 19.62 10.35 3.37
CA GLY A 132 18.58 11.29 3.78
C GLY A 132 18.24 11.23 5.26
N SER A 133 17.17 11.90 5.62
CA SER A 133 16.56 11.87 6.95
C SER A 133 15.39 10.87 7.04
N GLU A 134 15.02 10.27 5.92
CA GLU A 134 13.88 9.35 5.83
C GLU A 134 14.24 8.18 4.91
N ILE A 135 13.65 7.01 5.15
CA ILE A 135 13.70 5.86 4.25
C ILE A 135 12.28 5.67 3.72
N CYS A 136 12.09 5.72 2.40
CA CYS A 136 10.77 5.70 1.78
C CYS A 136 10.69 4.61 0.72
N PHE A 137 9.47 4.09 0.50
CA PHE A 137 9.18 3.36 -0.72
C PHE A 137 9.20 4.28 -1.93
N GLY A 138 9.51 3.73 -3.10
CA GLY A 138 9.42 4.45 -4.36
C GLY A 138 7.97 4.83 -4.69
N THR A 139 7.81 5.84 -5.54
CA THR A 139 6.49 6.33 -5.98
C THR A 139 6.14 5.89 -7.41
N THR A 140 7.06 5.20 -8.09
CA THR A 140 6.85 4.75 -9.47
C THR A 140 6.08 3.44 -9.49
N SER A 141 4.84 3.46 -9.98
CA SER A 141 3.96 2.29 -9.98
C SER A 141 4.50 1.06 -10.72
N ASN A 142 5.34 1.24 -11.74
CA ASN A 142 5.97 0.12 -12.45
C ASN A 142 7.11 -0.55 -11.66
N ASN A 143 7.65 0.14 -10.67
CA ASN A 143 8.76 -0.33 -9.83
C ASN A 143 8.27 -0.83 -8.46
N ASN A 144 7.03 -0.50 -8.11
CA ASN A 144 6.40 -0.87 -6.84
C ASN A 144 5.12 -1.65 -7.15
N VAL A 145 5.20 -2.98 -7.07
CA VAL A 145 4.13 -3.90 -7.41
C VAL A 145 4.14 -5.09 -6.46
N ILE A 146 3.02 -5.37 -5.86
CA ILE A 146 2.70 -6.66 -5.25
C ILE A 146 1.74 -7.37 -6.18
N SER A 147 1.95 -8.65 -6.46
CA SER A 147 1.11 -9.40 -7.38
C SER A 147 0.52 -10.65 -6.73
N ASP A 148 -0.67 -11.03 -7.20
CA ASP A 148 -1.29 -12.30 -6.89
C ASP A 148 -0.57 -13.48 -7.53
N ALA A 149 -1.06 -14.71 -7.32
CA ALA A 149 -0.52 -15.93 -7.90
C ALA A 149 -0.66 -16.00 -9.44
N GLY A 150 -1.55 -15.20 -10.01
CA GLY A 150 -1.77 -15.09 -11.45
C GLY A 150 -0.91 -14.03 -12.11
N GLY A 151 -0.20 -13.22 -11.34
CA GLY A 151 0.63 -12.11 -11.80
C GLY A 151 -0.14 -10.79 -11.98
N SER A 152 -1.39 -10.70 -11.51
CA SER A 152 -2.14 -9.46 -11.50
C SER A 152 -1.69 -8.59 -10.31
N ALA A 153 -1.54 -7.29 -10.54
CA ALA A 153 -1.18 -6.36 -9.47
C ALA A 153 -2.31 -6.28 -8.42
N LEU A 154 -1.93 -6.36 -7.15
CA LEU A 154 -2.80 -6.11 -6.02
C LEU A 154 -2.79 -4.62 -5.68
N ASP A 155 -3.93 -4.12 -5.25
CA ASP A 155 -4.01 -2.78 -4.68
C ASP A 155 -3.17 -2.74 -3.41
N THR A 156 -2.20 -1.81 -3.35
CA THR A 156 -1.15 -1.82 -2.34
C THR A 156 -0.94 -0.42 -1.77
N ASP A 157 -1.09 -0.33 -0.45
CA ASP A 157 -0.66 0.83 0.32
C ASP A 157 0.83 0.65 0.70
N TRP A 158 1.65 1.61 0.31
CA TRP A 158 3.10 1.59 0.49
C TRP A 158 3.57 2.26 1.78
N GLY A 159 2.66 2.51 2.71
CA GLY A 159 2.97 3.02 4.04
C GLY A 159 3.73 4.35 4.06
N GLU A 160 3.97 4.83 5.25
CA GLU A 160 4.69 6.08 5.48
C GLU A 160 6.22 5.86 5.44
N CYS A 161 6.95 6.94 5.15
CA CYS A 161 8.41 6.93 5.25
C CYS A 161 8.86 6.74 6.70
N TYR A 162 9.94 6.01 6.89
CA TYR A 162 10.60 5.91 8.19
C TYR A 162 11.58 7.06 8.38
N SER A 163 11.40 7.88 9.42
CA SER A 163 12.29 8.99 9.73
C SER A 163 13.56 8.50 10.46
N VAL A 164 14.72 8.67 9.82
CA VAL A 164 16.02 8.28 10.37
C VAL A 164 16.47 9.32 11.39
N GLY A 165 16.64 8.90 12.62
CA GLY A 165 16.94 9.81 13.72
C GLY A 165 15.74 10.65 14.17
N GLY A 166 14.57 10.43 13.59
CA GLY A 166 13.31 10.96 14.05
C GLY A 166 12.77 10.19 15.27
N CYS A 167 12.01 10.87 16.09
CA CYS A 167 11.32 10.25 17.19
C CYS A 167 9.97 9.70 16.69
N ALA A 168 9.77 8.38 16.66
CA ALA A 168 8.54 7.74 16.21
C ALA A 168 7.31 8.21 17.02
N SER A 169 7.49 8.55 18.31
CA SER A 169 6.46 9.15 19.16
C SER A 169 6.27 10.65 18.89
N GLY A 170 7.20 11.29 18.18
CA GLY A 170 7.28 12.76 18.04
C GLY A 170 7.63 13.49 19.33
N ILE A 171 7.94 12.76 20.40
CA ILE A 171 8.22 13.33 21.73
C ILE A 171 9.72 13.28 21.97
N TYR A 172 10.37 14.44 21.94
CA TYR A 172 11.75 14.60 22.32
C TYR A 172 11.83 15.17 23.73
N ASP A 173 12.78 14.69 24.53
CA ASP A 173 13.12 15.35 25.77
C ASP A 173 13.91 16.66 25.53
N CYS A 174 14.19 17.43 26.57
CA CYS A 174 14.90 18.71 26.47
C CYS A 174 16.35 18.57 25.99
N ASN A 175 16.91 17.36 25.93
CA ASN A 175 18.21 17.07 25.36
C ASN A 175 18.12 16.59 23.88
N GLY A 176 16.89 16.55 23.32
CA GLY A 176 16.66 16.08 21.97
C GLY A 176 16.70 14.55 21.84
N VAL A 177 16.57 13.82 22.95
CA VAL A 177 16.52 12.35 22.95
C VAL A 177 15.07 11.90 22.83
N CYS A 178 14.80 11.06 21.83
CA CYS A 178 13.48 10.48 21.62
C CYS A 178 13.03 9.66 22.83
N ASP A 179 11.84 9.94 23.35
CA ASP A 179 11.28 9.30 24.55
C ASP A 179 12.24 9.29 25.77
N GLY A 180 13.14 10.25 25.79
CA GLY A 180 14.13 10.38 26.85
C GLY A 180 13.51 10.66 28.22
N PRO A 181 14.21 10.28 29.30
CA PRO A 181 13.71 10.42 30.68
C PRO A 181 13.83 11.84 31.25
N ALA A 182 14.32 12.81 30.49
CA ALA A 182 14.50 14.17 30.98
C ALA A 182 13.14 14.88 31.10
N VAL A 183 12.64 14.97 32.32
CA VAL A 183 11.34 15.53 32.72
C VAL A 183 11.41 17.01 33.17
N GLU A 184 12.52 17.71 32.95
CA GLU A 184 12.58 19.13 33.20
C GLU A 184 11.90 19.87 32.04
N ASP A 185 11.11 20.91 32.36
CA ASP A 185 10.57 21.75 31.31
C ASP A 185 11.72 22.42 30.55
N CYS A 186 11.58 22.59 29.24
CA CYS A 186 12.64 23.14 28.38
C CYS A 186 12.87 24.65 28.64
N SER A 187 12.23 25.23 29.64
CA SER A 187 12.41 26.62 30.10
C SER A 187 13.49 26.78 31.18
N GLY A 188 13.95 25.67 31.75
CA GLY A 188 15.09 25.68 32.68
C GLY A 188 14.76 26.23 34.09
N GLU A 189 13.50 26.12 34.53
CA GLU A 189 13.11 26.36 35.93
C GLU A 189 12.79 25.07 36.68
#